data_de5a96de03aaa1b78c01368267f75ede
#
_entry.id   de5a96de03aaa1b78c01368267f75ede
#
_cell.length_a   1.000
_cell.length_b   1.000
_cell.length_c   1.000
_cell.angle_alpha   90.00
_cell.angle_beta   90.00
_cell.angle_gamma   90.00
#
_symmetry.space_group_name_H-M   'P 1'
#
loop_
_entity.id
_entity.type
_entity.pdbx_description
1 polymer ?
#
loop_
_entity_poly.entity_id
_entity_poly.type
_entity_poly.pdbx_seq_one_letter_code
_entity_poly.pdbx_strand_id
1 'polypeptide(L)'
;TAAPSRPAFQTAQRAWHRAWQRYRAQDQRAAACGFETTEPGRAALARMDALLVRIDEIEARLAKTPARTRAELRIKIEVLSLDGALRPEFLDAVRADVERLLPPAP
;
A
#
# COMPACT_ATOMS: atom_id res chain seq x y z
N THR A 1 13.87 1.80 23.80
CA THR A 1 12.84 1.10 23.06
C THR A 1 12.18 2.02 22.03
N ALA A 2 11.97 1.49 20.84
CA ALA A 2 11.30 2.26 19.79
C ALA A 2 9.84 2.52 20.19
N ALA A 3 9.35 3.73 19.92
CA ALA A 3 7.94 4.03 20.12
C ALA A 3 7.08 3.20 19.14
N PRO A 4 5.92 2.71 19.57
CA PRO A 4 5.02 1.96 18.69
C PRO A 4 4.44 2.85 17.60
N SER A 5 3.99 2.23 16.51
CA SER A 5 3.26 2.94 15.47
C SER A 5 1.87 3.35 15.98
N ARG A 6 1.39 4.49 15.51
CA ARG A 6 0.04 4.95 15.81
C ARG A 6 -0.99 4.02 15.16
N PRO A 7 -2.20 3.89 15.75
CA PRO A 7 -3.25 3.03 15.20
C PRO A 7 -3.56 3.32 13.73
N ALA A 8 -3.49 4.59 13.30
CA ALA A 8 -3.75 4.96 11.90
C ALA A 8 -2.79 4.26 10.92
N PHE A 9 -1.50 4.11 11.27
CA PHE A 9 -0.54 3.41 10.42
C PHE A 9 -0.82 1.92 10.38
N GLN A 10 -1.15 1.31 11.52
CA GLN A 10 -1.48 -0.11 11.57
C GLN A 10 -2.78 -0.41 10.82
N THR A 11 -3.79 0.45 10.95
CA THR A 11 -5.05 0.31 10.24
C THR A 11 -4.85 0.41 8.73
N ALA A 12 -4.05 1.37 8.28
CA ALA A 12 -3.73 1.54 6.86
C ALA A 12 -3.01 0.31 6.31
N GLN A 13 -2.03 -0.22 7.06
CA GLN A 13 -1.29 -1.42 6.67
C GLN A 13 -2.22 -2.62 6.51
N ARG A 14 -3.09 -2.86 7.49
CA ARG A 14 -4.05 -3.96 7.43
C ARG A 14 -5.04 -3.82 6.27
N ALA A 15 -5.55 -2.61 6.07
CA ALA A 15 -6.47 -2.32 4.97
C ALA A 15 -5.79 -2.52 3.61
N TRP A 16 -4.53 -2.13 3.48
CA TRP A 16 -3.73 -2.30 2.27
C TRP A 16 -3.50 -3.79 1.97
N HIS A 17 -3.09 -4.58 2.97
CA HIS A 17 -2.90 -6.02 2.80
C HIS A 17 -4.22 -6.72 2.42
N ARG A 18 -5.32 -6.35 3.07
CA ARG A 18 -6.64 -6.92 2.78
C ARG A 18 -7.08 -6.59 1.36
N ALA A 19 -6.88 -5.37 0.91
CA ALA A 19 -7.24 -4.95 -0.44
C ALA A 19 -6.45 -5.72 -1.49
N TRP A 20 -5.14 -5.93 -1.27
CA TRP A 20 -4.32 -6.74 -2.17
C TRP A 20 -4.73 -8.22 -2.18
N GLN A 21 -5.09 -8.79 -1.03
CA GLN A 21 -5.59 -10.17 -0.98
C GLN A 21 -6.86 -10.31 -1.80
N ARG A 22 -7.79 -9.38 -1.68
CA ARG A 22 -9.01 -9.36 -2.45
C ARG A 22 -8.75 -9.16 -3.95
N TYR A 23 -7.80 -8.31 -4.28
CA TYR A 23 -7.40 -8.09 -5.66
C TYR A 23 -6.89 -9.38 -6.30
N ARG A 24 -6.00 -10.09 -5.62
CA ARG A 24 -5.48 -11.37 -6.11
C ARG A 24 -6.58 -12.42 -6.27
N ALA A 25 -7.54 -12.46 -5.35
CA ALA A 25 -8.67 -13.39 -5.45
C ALA A 25 -9.54 -13.07 -6.68
N GLN A 26 -9.81 -11.80 -6.96
CA GLN A 26 -10.56 -11.40 -8.14
C GLN A 26 -9.78 -11.66 -9.43
N ASP A 27 -8.46 -11.49 -9.41
CA ASP A 27 -7.61 -11.81 -10.56
C ASP A 27 -7.70 -13.29 -10.92
N GLN A 28 -7.62 -14.18 -9.92
CA GLN A 28 -7.79 -15.61 -10.13
C GLN A 28 -9.18 -15.95 -10.68
N ARG A 29 -10.20 -15.28 -10.17
CA ARG A 29 -11.58 -15.47 -10.64
C ARG A 29 -11.75 -14.99 -12.07
N ALA A 30 -11.19 -13.82 -12.41
CA ALA A 30 -11.23 -13.30 -13.77
C ALA A 30 -10.57 -14.27 -14.74
N ALA A 31 -9.40 -14.79 -14.41
CA ALA A 31 -8.69 -15.77 -15.23
C ALA A 31 -9.51 -17.06 -15.41
N ALA A 32 -10.11 -17.57 -14.33
CA ALA A 32 -10.93 -18.78 -14.37
C ALA A 32 -12.21 -18.60 -15.19
N CYS A 33 -12.71 -17.36 -15.30
CA CYS A 33 -13.95 -17.05 -16.02
C CYS A 33 -13.74 -16.46 -17.41
N GLY A 34 -12.50 -16.43 -17.93
CA GLY A 34 -12.21 -15.96 -19.27
C GLY A 34 -12.10 -14.46 -19.44
N PHE A 35 -11.79 -13.75 -18.33
CA PHE A 35 -11.58 -12.29 -18.32
C PHE A 35 -12.80 -11.55 -18.89
N GLU A 36 -12.61 -10.70 -19.91
CA GLU A 36 -13.67 -9.90 -20.51
C GLU A 36 -14.62 -10.69 -21.40
N THR A 37 -14.34 -11.97 -21.68
CA THR A 37 -15.15 -12.77 -22.58
C THR A 37 -16.45 -13.28 -21.98
N THR A 38 -16.59 -13.24 -20.66
CA THR A 38 -17.79 -13.67 -19.95
C THR A 38 -18.28 -12.58 -19.00
N GLU A 39 -19.55 -12.67 -18.60
CA GLU A 39 -20.10 -11.72 -17.62
C GLU A 39 -19.44 -11.86 -16.24
N PRO A 40 -19.25 -13.08 -15.68
CA PRO A 40 -18.53 -13.22 -14.40
C PRO A 40 -17.09 -12.71 -14.48
N GLY A 41 -16.40 -12.90 -15.61
CA GLY A 41 -15.05 -12.39 -15.81
C GLY A 41 -15.02 -10.86 -15.81
N ARG A 42 -15.93 -10.22 -16.54
CA ARG A 42 -16.06 -8.75 -16.54
C ARG A 42 -16.38 -8.20 -15.16
N ALA A 43 -17.25 -8.88 -14.40
CA ALA A 43 -17.56 -8.48 -13.03
C ALA A 43 -16.33 -8.55 -12.11
N ALA A 44 -15.51 -9.60 -12.25
CA ALA A 44 -14.26 -9.72 -11.49
C ALA A 44 -13.27 -8.60 -11.85
N LEU A 45 -13.12 -8.29 -13.14
CA LEU A 45 -12.25 -7.19 -13.59
C LEU A 45 -12.71 -5.84 -13.04
N ALA A 46 -14.02 -5.60 -13.01
CA ALA A 46 -14.57 -4.36 -12.43
C ALA A 46 -14.28 -4.26 -10.93
N ARG A 47 -14.34 -5.37 -10.20
CA ARG A 47 -13.97 -5.39 -8.77
C ARG A 47 -12.48 -5.13 -8.56
N MET A 48 -11.64 -5.65 -9.46
CA MET A 48 -10.20 -5.37 -9.42
C MET A 48 -9.92 -3.88 -9.60
N ASP A 49 -10.59 -3.22 -10.53
CA ASP A 49 -10.44 -1.78 -10.74
C ASP A 49 -10.84 -0.99 -9.50
N ALA A 50 -11.95 -1.35 -8.85
CA ALA A 50 -12.40 -0.70 -7.62
C ALA A 50 -11.40 -0.91 -6.47
N LEU A 51 -10.80 -2.09 -6.39
CA LEU A 51 -9.78 -2.39 -5.37
C LEU A 51 -8.49 -1.60 -5.61
N LEU A 52 -8.08 -1.40 -6.87
CA LEU A 52 -6.92 -0.57 -7.19
C LEU A 52 -7.14 0.88 -6.79
N VAL A 53 -8.34 1.43 -7.00
CA VAL A 53 -8.69 2.77 -6.53
C VAL A 53 -8.53 2.85 -5.01
N ARG A 54 -9.03 1.86 -4.28
CA ARG A 54 -8.91 1.78 -2.83
C ARG A 54 -7.46 1.71 -2.36
N ILE A 55 -6.65 0.88 -3.02
CA ILE A 55 -5.22 0.74 -2.73
C ILE A 55 -4.51 2.07 -2.96
N ASP A 56 -4.78 2.74 -4.09
CA ASP A 56 -4.18 4.04 -4.40
C ASP A 56 -4.54 5.10 -3.37
N GLU A 57 -5.78 5.11 -2.88
CA GLU A 57 -6.23 6.03 -1.83
C GLU A 57 -5.46 5.81 -0.52
N ILE A 58 -5.29 4.55 -0.12
CA ILE A 58 -4.53 4.20 1.10
C ILE A 58 -3.08 4.67 0.96
N GLU A 59 -2.45 4.36 -0.17
CA GLU A 59 -1.07 4.73 -0.44
C GLU A 59 -0.88 6.26 -0.47
N ALA A 60 -1.75 6.97 -1.17
CA ALA A 60 -1.67 8.43 -1.26
C ALA A 60 -1.84 9.10 0.10
N ARG A 61 -2.78 8.62 0.91
CA ARG A 61 -2.99 9.16 2.26
C ARG A 61 -1.78 8.91 3.14
N LEU A 62 -1.22 7.72 3.10
CA LEU A 62 -0.06 7.37 3.92
C LEU A 62 1.18 8.16 3.47
N ALA A 63 1.35 8.39 2.17
CA ALA A 63 2.43 9.19 1.65
C ALA A 63 2.42 10.61 2.21
N LYS A 64 1.23 11.18 2.42
CA LYS A 64 1.06 12.53 2.96
C LYS A 64 1.14 12.59 4.48
N THR A 65 1.13 11.46 5.17
CA THR A 65 1.15 11.42 6.63
C THR A 65 2.59 11.25 7.11
N PRO A 66 3.16 12.24 7.81
CA PRO A 66 4.52 12.12 8.31
C PRO A 66 4.65 10.98 9.31
N ALA A 67 5.64 10.14 9.13
CA ALA A 67 6.00 9.11 10.10
C ALA A 67 6.69 9.77 11.29
N ARG A 68 6.28 9.43 12.51
CA ARG A 68 6.84 9.98 13.76
C ARG A 68 7.77 9.02 14.46
N THR A 69 7.75 7.76 14.08
CA THR A 69 8.59 6.72 14.67
C THR A 69 9.19 5.85 13.60
N ARG A 70 10.24 5.09 13.95
CA ARG A 70 10.82 4.12 13.01
C ARG A 70 9.84 3.03 12.62
N ALA A 71 8.96 2.63 13.56
CA ALA A 71 7.92 1.64 13.27
C ALA A 71 6.95 2.15 12.21
N GLU A 72 6.53 3.42 12.30
CA GLU A 72 5.68 4.06 11.30
C GLU A 72 6.38 4.18 9.95
N LEU A 73 7.66 4.52 9.96
CA LEU A 73 8.46 4.63 8.73
C LEU A 73 8.56 3.26 8.03
N ARG A 74 8.73 2.17 8.77
CA ARG A 74 8.75 0.83 8.19
C ARG A 74 7.44 0.48 7.50
N ILE A 75 6.32 0.79 8.14
CA ILE A 75 4.99 0.58 7.55
C ILE A 75 4.86 1.39 6.26
N LYS A 76 5.24 2.66 6.31
CA LYS A 76 5.17 3.56 5.16
C LYS A 76 6.01 3.05 4.00
N ILE A 77 7.23 2.62 4.24
CA ILE A 77 8.10 2.05 3.21
C ILE A 77 7.49 0.78 2.61
N GLU A 78 6.96 -0.12 3.45
CA GLU A 78 6.33 -1.35 2.97
C GLU A 78 5.15 -1.04 2.03
N VAL A 79 4.24 -0.17 2.48
CA VAL A 79 3.03 0.16 1.72
C VAL A 79 3.35 0.90 0.42
N LEU A 80 4.38 1.75 0.42
CA LEU A 80 4.76 2.55 -0.75
C LEU A 80 5.79 1.85 -1.66
N SER A 81 6.08 0.58 -1.39
CA SER A 81 6.99 -0.23 -2.21
C SER A 81 6.23 -1.17 -3.13
N LEU A 82 6.87 -1.54 -4.22
CA LEU A 82 6.37 -2.55 -5.16
C LEU A 82 7.50 -3.57 -5.38
N ASP A 83 7.19 -4.85 -5.19
CA ASP A 83 8.16 -5.94 -5.34
C ASP A 83 9.44 -5.71 -4.53
N GLY A 84 9.30 -5.20 -3.31
CA GLY A 84 10.40 -4.99 -2.39
C GLY A 84 11.21 -3.72 -2.62
N ALA A 85 10.84 -2.89 -3.59
CA ALA A 85 11.53 -1.64 -3.88
C ALA A 85 10.59 -0.45 -3.71
N LEU A 86 11.06 0.61 -3.05
CA LEU A 86 10.29 1.83 -2.89
C LEU A 86 9.97 2.44 -4.27
N ARG A 87 8.70 2.76 -4.48
CA ARG A 87 8.27 3.37 -5.74
C ARG A 87 8.83 4.79 -5.86
N PRO A 88 9.41 5.14 -7.03
CA PRO A 88 10.10 6.45 -7.18
C PRO A 88 9.23 7.66 -6.88
N GLU A 89 7.93 7.60 -7.18
CA GLU A 89 6.99 8.71 -6.93
C GLU A 89 6.80 9.01 -5.45
N PHE A 90 7.18 8.09 -4.55
CA PHE A 90 7.07 8.28 -3.09
C PHE A 90 8.41 8.56 -2.42
N LEU A 91 9.48 8.69 -3.20
CA LEU A 91 10.83 8.89 -2.65
C LEU A 91 10.93 10.12 -1.76
N ASP A 92 10.37 11.25 -2.19
CA ASP A 92 10.45 12.50 -1.42
C ASP A 92 9.68 12.39 -0.11
N ALA A 93 8.53 11.74 -0.11
CA ALA A 93 7.73 11.54 1.10
C ALA A 93 8.49 10.72 2.15
N VAL A 94 9.17 9.67 1.71
CA VAL A 94 9.97 8.82 2.62
C VAL A 94 11.26 9.52 3.03
N ARG A 95 11.92 10.23 2.13
CA ARG A 95 13.16 10.94 2.43
C ARG A 95 12.97 11.95 3.56
N ALA A 96 11.89 12.72 3.53
CA ALA A 96 11.60 13.69 4.59
C ALA A 96 11.48 13.02 5.96
N ASP A 97 10.85 11.83 6.02
CA ASP A 97 10.72 11.07 7.25
C ASP A 97 12.07 10.51 7.71
N VAL A 98 12.89 10.03 6.78
CA VAL A 98 14.22 9.51 7.08
C VAL A 98 15.10 10.62 7.69
N GLU A 99 15.07 11.82 7.09
CA GLU A 99 15.84 12.94 7.58
C GLU A 99 15.46 13.36 9.00
N ARG A 100 14.17 13.23 9.37
CA ARG A 100 13.72 13.57 10.72
C ARG A 100 14.00 12.47 11.74
N LEU A 101 13.91 11.20 11.33
CA LEU A 101 13.90 10.08 12.27
C LEU A 101 15.24 9.39 12.42
N LEU A 102 16.11 9.49 11.45
CA LEU A 102 17.41 8.84 11.46
C LEU A 102 18.51 9.88 11.67
N PRO A 103 19.51 9.58 12.51
CA PRO A 103 20.58 10.54 12.71
C PRO A 103 21.40 10.73 11.43
N PRO A 104 21.96 11.91 11.22
CA PRO A 104 22.84 12.14 10.08
C PRO A 104 24.07 11.23 10.17
N ALA A 105 24.63 10.89 9.01
CA ALA A 105 25.86 10.11 8.96
C ALA A 105 26.99 10.88 9.66
N PRO A 106 27.83 10.18 10.45
CA PRO A 106 28.96 10.81 11.11
C PRO A 106 30.00 11.33 10.12
#